data_0f9cbfb6d068d5826b21ee9bfe1b2a2a
#
_entry.id   0f9cbfb6d068d5826b21ee9bfe1b2a2a
#
_cell.length_a   1.000
_cell.length_b   1.000
_cell.length_c   1.000
_cell.angle_alpha   90.00
_cell.angle_beta   90.00
_cell.angle_gamma   90.00
#
_symmetry.space_group_name_H-M   'P 1'
#
loop_
_entity.id
_entity.type
_entity.pdbx_description
1 polymer ?
#
loop_
_entity_poly.entity_id
_entity_poly.type
_entity_poly.pdbx_seq_one_letter_code
_entity_poly.pdbx_strand_id
1 'polypeptide(L)'
;RLTENGDAFNTIFTVNRLRSSSIPSDSNVVISTIQRLFSFLKGDIIEDNEEDDGNEPMEEVILPPNPNLPHDYFDMIIIDECHRSIYGNWRKVLEYFDTARLVGLTATPIEETEKFFNYNIIVNYTLEKSIVDGVNVDCRVYRIKTQVTESGGAILEGEKFKEETKYTGEVKTKNSKETKFYTNKELNRSIINPAQIKLILST
;
A
#
# COMPACT_ATOMS: atom_id res chain seq x y z
N ARG A 1 2.02 24.22 -4.19
CA ARG A 1 1.13 24.59 -5.30
C ARG A 1 0.52 25.96 -5.02
N LEU A 2 0.15 26.70 -6.05
CA LEU A 2 -0.49 27.99 -5.92
C LEU A 2 -2.01 27.80 -5.73
N THR A 3 -2.63 28.69 -4.99
CA THR A 3 -4.10 28.81 -4.91
C THR A 3 -4.65 29.48 -6.19
N GLU A 4 -5.97 29.56 -6.32
CA GLU A 4 -6.62 30.27 -7.45
C GLU A 4 -6.14 31.73 -7.57
N ASN A 5 -5.78 32.37 -6.47
CA ASN A 5 -5.27 33.74 -6.42
C ASN A 5 -3.77 33.84 -6.71
N GLY A 6 -3.07 32.74 -6.95
CA GLY A 6 -1.63 32.70 -7.21
C GLY A 6 -0.74 32.66 -5.98
N ASP A 7 -1.31 32.65 -4.78
CA ASP A 7 -0.56 32.56 -3.52
C ASP A 7 -0.13 31.11 -3.26
N ALA A 8 1.01 30.92 -2.59
CA ALA A 8 1.41 29.58 -2.17
C ALA A 8 0.50 29.12 -1.02
N PHE A 9 0.03 27.86 -1.07
CA PHE A 9 -0.88 27.29 -0.08
C PHE A 9 -0.39 27.45 1.36
N ASN A 10 0.91 27.24 1.58
CA ASN A 10 1.55 27.35 2.88
C ASN A 10 1.78 28.80 3.38
N THR A 11 1.46 29.81 2.58
CA THR A 11 1.43 31.22 3.02
C THR A 11 0.06 31.62 3.55
N ILE A 12 -0.97 30.87 3.20
CA ILE A 12 -2.35 31.09 3.64
C ILE A 12 -2.69 30.20 4.84
N PHE A 13 -2.23 28.94 4.82
CA PHE A 13 -2.54 27.94 5.82
C PHE A 13 -1.28 27.47 6.55
N THR A 14 -1.34 27.35 7.88
CA THR A 14 -0.29 26.71 8.66
C THR A 14 -0.37 25.21 8.46
N VAL A 15 0.62 24.66 7.72
CA VAL A 15 0.71 23.25 7.39
C VAL A 15 1.75 22.58 8.27
N ASN A 16 1.34 21.61 9.07
CA ASN A 16 2.23 20.84 9.94
C ASN A 16 2.23 19.36 9.55
N ARG A 17 3.42 18.75 9.58
CA ARG A 17 3.57 17.30 9.46
C ARG A 17 3.64 16.70 10.86
N LEU A 18 2.83 15.69 11.13
CA LEU A 18 2.85 14.97 12.39
C LEU A 18 4.19 14.22 12.54
N ARG A 19 5.08 14.74 13.38
CA ARG A 19 6.42 14.18 13.64
C ARG A 19 6.61 13.76 15.10
N SER A 20 5.75 14.21 15.98
CA SER A 20 5.78 13.95 17.41
C SER A 20 4.35 13.80 17.94
N SER A 21 4.21 13.36 19.19
CA SER A 21 2.91 13.20 19.85
C SER A 21 2.31 14.57 20.27
N SER A 22 2.45 15.58 19.41
CA SER A 22 1.83 16.91 19.61
C SER A 22 1.56 17.57 18.26
N ILE A 23 0.43 18.25 18.17
CA ILE A 23 0.06 19.09 17.02
C ILE A 23 0.03 20.52 17.49
N PRO A 24 0.76 21.46 16.87
CA PRO A 24 0.70 22.87 17.20
C PRO A 24 -0.74 23.40 17.08
N SER A 25 -1.18 24.21 18.03
CA SER A 25 -2.56 24.71 18.10
C SER A 25 -2.96 25.65 16.96
N ASP A 26 -1.98 26.20 16.24
CA ASP A 26 -2.18 27.07 15.08
C ASP A 26 -2.23 26.29 13.75
N SER A 27 -2.20 24.95 13.82
CA SER A 27 -2.23 24.10 12.62
C SER A 27 -3.58 24.15 11.94
N ASN A 28 -3.61 24.60 10.68
CA ASN A 28 -4.81 24.52 9.83
C ASN A 28 -4.86 23.20 9.07
N VAL A 29 -3.70 22.63 8.72
CA VAL A 29 -3.57 21.38 7.98
C VAL A 29 -2.53 20.51 8.66
N VAL A 30 -2.90 19.25 8.91
CA VAL A 30 -1.99 18.24 9.45
C VAL A 30 -1.77 17.17 8.39
N ILE A 31 -0.51 16.89 8.06
CA ILE A 31 -0.11 15.81 7.16
C ILE A 31 0.45 14.68 8.01
N SER A 32 -0.12 13.49 7.85
CA SER A 32 0.32 12.30 8.60
C SER A 32 0.18 11.04 7.76
N THR A 33 0.90 9.99 8.12
CA THR A 33 0.54 8.63 7.75
C THR A 33 -0.55 8.10 8.70
N ILE A 34 -1.31 7.11 8.27
CA ILE A 34 -2.36 6.52 9.12
C ILE A 34 -1.76 5.80 10.33
N GLN A 35 -0.58 5.23 10.18
CA GLN A 35 0.17 4.56 11.22
C GLN A 35 0.55 5.53 12.34
N ARG A 36 1.13 6.68 11.99
CA ARG A 36 1.48 7.73 12.97
C ARG A 36 0.25 8.26 13.71
N LEU A 37 -0.84 8.41 12.98
CA LEU A 37 -2.10 8.86 13.59
C LEU A 37 -2.65 7.80 14.54
N PHE A 38 -2.55 6.51 14.17
CA PHE A 38 -2.91 5.40 15.05
C PHE A 38 -2.05 5.35 16.32
N SER A 39 -0.71 5.45 16.19
CA SER A 39 0.21 5.49 17.32
C SER A 39 -0.08 6.68 18.23
N PHE A 40 -0.38 7.85 17.66
CA PHE A 40 -0.77 9.01 18.45
C PHE A 40 -2.07 8.79 19.24
N LEU A 41 -3.10 8.23 18.61
CA LEU A 41 -4.36 7.93 19.27
C LEU A 41 -4.21 6.88 20.37
N LYS A 42 -3.34 5.90 20.16
CA LYS A 42 -3.02 4.87 21.13
C LYS A 42 -2.22 5.40 22.33
N GLY A 43 -1.56 6.55 22.17
CA GLY A 43 -0.71 7.17 23.19
C GLY A 43 0.74 6.70 23.15
N ASP A 44 1.16 6.05 22.05
CA ASP A 44 2.55 5.68 21.83
C ASP A 44 3.42 6.92 21.57
N ILE A 45 4.72 6.80 21.88
CA ILE A 45 5.69 7.86 21.56
C ILE A 45 5.97 7.77 20.06
N ILE A 46 5.79 8.88 19.35
CA ILE A 46 6.15 9.00 17.95
C ILE A 46 7.54 9.63 17.86
N GLU A 47 8.50 8.90 17.28
CA GLU A 47 9.83 9.39 16.97
C GLU A 47 9.96 9.76 15.47
N ASP A 48 10.69 10.85 15.19
CA ASP A 48 10.82 11.39 13.82
C ASP A 48 11.57 10.45 12.85
N ASN A 49 12.36 9.51 13.40
CA ASN A 49 13.20 8.58 12.65
C ASN A 49 12.61 7.17 12.48
N GLU A 50 11.43 6.90 12.99
CA GLU A 50 10.77 5.61 12.76
C GLU A 50 10.34 5.53 11.29
N GLU A 51 11.00 4.66 10.54
CA GLU A 51 10.49 4.20 9.25
C GLU A 51 9.22 3.41 9.53
N ASP A 52 8.13 3.92 8.99
CA ASP A 52 6.83 3.28 9.06
C ASP A 52 6.88 2.02 8.19
N ASP A 53 6.93 0.85 8.79
CA ASP A 53 7.03 -0.44 8.09
C ASP A 53 5.75 -0.79 7.30
N GLY A 54 4.72 0.05 7.42
CA GLY A 54 3.45 -0.11 6.70
C GLY A 54 2.62 -1.31 7.16
N ASN A 55 3.08 -2.04 8.20
CA ASN A 55 2.38 -3.23 8.68
C ASN A 55 1.27 -2.84 9.66
N GLU A 56 0.11 -3.47 9.48
CA GLU A 56 -0.99 -3.35 10.42
C GLU A 56 -0.71 -4.21 11.66
N PRO A 57 -0.96 -3.70 12.88
CA PRO A 57 -0.91 -4.52 14.08
C PRO A 57 -1.81 -5.75 13.96
N MET A 58 -1.28 -6.93 14.28
CA MET A 58 -2.03 -8.19 14.16
C MET A 58 -3.18 -8.31 15.18
N GLU A 59 -3.08 -7.60 16.31
CA GLU A 59 -4.10 -7.60 17.35
C GLU A 59 -5.13 -6.50 17.12
N GLU A 60 -6.39 -6.82 17.39
CA GLU A 60 -7.47 -5.85 17.32
C GLU A 60 -7.36 -4.87 18.49
N VAL A 61 -7.15 -3.58 18.19
CA VAL A 61 -6.96 -2.53 19.19
C VAL A 61 -8.23 -1.69 19.32
N ILE A 62 -8.61 -1.36 20.55
CA ILE A 62 -9.62 -0.35 20.85
C ILE A 62 -8.88 0.98 21.05
N LEU A 63 -9.22 1.99 20.27
CA LEU A 63 -8.66 3.33 20.42
C LEU A 63 -9.39 4.06 21.57
N PRO A 64 -8.68 4.42 22.65
CA PRO A 64 -9.28 5.19 23.74
C PRO A 64 -9.48 6.66 23.31
N PRO A 65 -10.40 7.40 23.97
CA PRO A 65 -10.47 8.83 23.79
C PRO A 65 -9.14 9.49 24.13
N ASN A 66 -8.60 10.30 23.21
CA ASN A 66 -7.33 10.99 23.38
C ASN A 66 -7.58 12.49 23.61
N PRO A 67 -7.24 13.07 24.81
CA PRO A 67 -7.47 14.48 25.10
C PRO A 67 -6.72 15.44 24.18
N ASN A 68 -5.57 15.01 23.65
CA ASN A 68 -4.74 15.83 22.75
C ASN A 68 -5.21 15.74 21.29
N LEU A 69 -6.06 14.78 20.97
CA LEU A 69 -6.60 14.55 19.64
C LEU A 69 -8.03 14.00 19.76
N PRO A 70 -9.00 14.82 20.18
CA PRO A 70 -10.38 14.38 20.34
C PRO A 70 -11.02 14.01 19.01
N HIS A 71 -12.12 13.25 19.05
CA HIS A 71 -12.78 12.71 17.86
C HIS A 71 -13.33 13.81 16.91
N ASP A 72 -13.55 15.02 17.41
CA ASP A 72 -14.03 16.18 16.67
C ASP A 72 -12.90 17.15 16.29
N TYR A 73 -11.63 16.72 16.39
CA TYR A 73 -10.47 17.57 16.11
C TYR A 73 -10.38 18.01 14.65
N PHE A 74 -10.74 17.14 13.71
CA PHE A 74 -10.69 17.43 12.28
C PHE A 74 -12.08 17.68 11.70
N ASP A 75 -12.23 18.77 10.94
CA ASP A 75 -13.45 19.03 10.13
C ASP A 75 -13.50 18.16 8.90
N MET A 76 -12.33 17.83 8.31
CA MET A 76 -12.18 17.06 7.08
C MET A 76 -10.90 16.24 7.11
N ILE A 77 -11.00 15.00 6.61
CA ILE A 77 -9.86 14.10 6.42
C ILE A 77 -9.83 13.69 4.95
N ILE A 78 -8.70 13.97 4.28
CA ILE A 78 -8.43 13.55 2.91
C ILE A 78 -7.49 12.36 2.97
N ILE A 79 -7.91 11.24 2.38
CA ILE A 79 -7.21 9.96 2.45
C ILE A 79 -6.72 9.61 1.06
N ASP A 80 -5.41 9.65 0.86
CA ASP A 80 -4.78 9.16 -0.36
C ASP A 80 -4.65 7.64 -0.31
N GLU A 81 -4.78 6.97 -1.46
CA GLU A 81 -4.81 5.51 -1.57
C GLU A 81 -5.80 4.85 -0.58
N CYS A 82 -6.98 5.43 -0.46
CA CYS A 82 -7.96 5.11 0.57
C CYS A 82 -8.37 3.62 0.60
N HIS A 83 -8.24 2.89 -0.53
CA HIS A 83 -8.50 1.47 -0.61
C HIS A 83 -7.63 0.64 0.36
N ARG A 84 -6.51 1.18 0.86
CA ARG A 84 -5.62 0.52 1.83
C ARG A 84 -6.00 0.81 3.28
N SER A 85 -6.73 1.89 3.52
CA SER A 85 -7.00 2.42 4.89
C SER A 85 -8.38 2.05 5.44
N ILE A 86 -9.20 1.33 4.67
CA ILE A 86 -10.59 1.00 5.04
C ILE A 86 -10.73 -0.33 5.77
N TYR A 87 -9.64 -0.97 6.14
CA TYR A 87 -9.63 -2.28 6.80
C TYR A 87 -9.03 -2.20 8.21
N GLY A 88 -9.36 -3.19 9.03
CA GLY A 88 -8.74 -3.50 10.30
C GLY A 88 -8.58 -2.29 11.23
N ASN A 89 -7.40 -2.16 11.80
CA ASN A 89 -7.07 -1.08 12.72
C ASN A 89 -7.00 0.30 12.06
N TRP A 90 -6.64 0.36 10.77
CA TRP A 90 -6.64 1.62 10.02
C TRP A 90 -8.04 2.19 9.86
N ARG A 91 -9.02 1.35 9.62
CA ARG A 91 -10.43 1.73 9.58
C ARG A 91 -10.88 2.36 10.90
N LYS A 92 -10.43 1.83 12.04
CA LYS A 92 -10.76 2.38 13.37
C LYS A 92 -10.26 3.80 13.58
N VAL A 93 -9.12 4.16 12.97
CA VAL A 93 -8.64 5.55 12.98
C VAL A 93 -9.63 6.47 12.26
N LEU A 94 -10.16 6.03 11.12
CA LEU A 94 -11.15 6.81 10.38
C LEU A 94 -12.48 6.89 11.12
N GLU A 95 -12.93 5.80 11.73
CA GLU A 95 -14.16 5.73 12.53
C GLU A 95 -14.05 6.51 13.85
N TYR A 96 -12.83 6.69 14.39
CA TYR A 96 -12.58 7.51 15.58
C TYR A 96 -12.98 8.97 15.37
N PHE A 97 -12.69 9.51 14.18
CA PHE A 97 -13.06 10.89 13.81
C PHE A 97 -14.44 10.94 13.16
N ASP A 98 -15.45 10.52 13.88
CA ASP A 98 -16.83 10.31 13.41
C ASP A 98 -17.55 11.59 12.96
N THR A 99 -17.05 12.77 13.40
CA THR A 99 -17.58 14.08 12.99
C THR A 99 -16.92 14.62 11.72
N ALA A 100 -15.75 14.09 11.34
CA ALA A 100 -15.01 14.56 10.19
C ALA A 100 -15.67 14.12 8.86
N ARG A 101 -15.61 15.01 7.87
CA ARG A 101 -15.96 14.66 6.49
C ARG A 101 -14.81 13.89 5.85
N LEU A 102 -15.05 12.65 5.45
CA LEU A 102 -14.03 11.82 4.80
C LEU A 102 -14.08 11.99 3.28
N VAL A 103 -12.92 12.25 2.67
CA VAL A 103 -12.71 12.31 1.22
C VAL A 103 -11.65 11.29 0.86
N GLY A 104 -12.04 10.24 0.14
CA GLY A 104 -11.13 9.20 -0.33
C GLY A 104 -10.66 9.45 -1.76
N LEU A 105 -9.37 9.31 -1.98
CA LEU A 105 -8.72 9.35 -3.30
C LEU A 105 -8.12 7.96 -3.58
N THR A 106 -8.33 7.42 -4.77
CA THR A 106 -7.71 6.16 -5.19
C THR A 106 -7.70 6.03 -6.70
N ALA A 107 -6.63 5.49 -7.24
CA ALA A 107 -6.55 5.12 -8.66
C ALA A 107 -7.11 3.70 -8.91
N THR A 108 -7.27 2.89 -7.87
CA THR A 108 -7.70 1.49 -7.93
C THR A 108 -8.86 1.22 -6.97
N PRO A 109 -10.05 1.81 -7.24
CA PRO A 109 -11.21 1.56 -6.39
C PRO A 109 -11.61 0.08 -6.46
N ILE A 110 -12.02 -0.46 -5.32
CA ILE A 110 -12.59 -1.81 -5.17
C ILE A 110 -13.96 -1.67 -4.53
N GLU A 111 -14.78 -2.70 -4.65
CA GLU A 111 -16.18 -2.66 -4.16
C GLU A 111 -16.27 -2.32 -2.67
N GLU A 112 -15.34 -2.80 -1.86
CA GLU A 112 -15.27 -2.50 -0.42
C GLU A 112 -14.98 -1.03 -0.16
N THR A 113 -14.16 -0.37 -1.00
CA THR A 113 -13.91 1.07 -0.91
C THR A 113 -15.18 1.85 -1.18
N GLU A 114 -15.88 1.50 -2.25
CA GLU A 114 -17.14 2.15 -2.60
C GLU A 114 -18.21 1.97 -1.50
N LYS A 115 -18.31 0.77 -0.94
CA LYS A 115 -19.20 0.48 0.20
C LYS A 115 -18.86 1.32 1.43
N PHE A 116 -17.58 1.46 1.77
CA PHE A 116 -17.14 2.27 2.91
C PHE A 116 -17.60 3.72 2.78
N PHE A 117 -17.55 4.30 1.58
CA PHE A 117 -18.03 5.64 1.27
C PHE A 117 -19.50 5.68 0.84
N ASN A 118 -20.31 4.64 1.15
CA ASN A 118 -21.74 4.54 0.81
C ASN A 118 -22.03 4.77 -0.69
N TYR A 119 -21.12 4.32 -1.58
CA TYR A 119 -21.18 4.53 -3.03
C TYR A 119 -21.26 6.00 -3.45
N ASN A 120 -20.84 6.92 -2.59
CA ASN A 120 -20.81 8.34 -2.89
C ASN A 120 -19.57 8.69 -3.71
N ILE A 121 -19.61 8.45 -5.02
CA ILE A 121 -18.54 8.72 -5.96
C ILE A 121 -18.75 10.12 -6.54
N ILE A 122 -17.87 11.05 -6.18
CA ILE A 122 -17.95 12.45 -6.65
C ILE A 122 -17.34 12.59 -8.05
N VAL A 123 -16.19 11.94 -8.29
CA VAL A 123 -15.48 11.96 -9.56
C VAL A 123 -15.03 10.55 -9.90
N ASN A 124 -15.35 10.12 -11.12
CA ASN A 124 -14.82 8.89 -11.71
C ASN A 124 -14.12 9.23 -13.03
N TYR A 125 -12.77 9.28 -12.96
CA TYR A 125 -11.92 9.56 -14.12
C TYR A 125 -11.15 8.28 -14.47
N THR A 126 -11.75 7.48 -15.37
CA THR A 126 -11.22 6.16 -15.75
C THR A 126 -9.96 6.26 -16.61
N LEU A 127 -9.19 5.15 -16.66
CA LEU A 127 -8.02 5.05 -17.52
C LEU A 127 -8.37 5.31 -19.00
N GLU A 128 -9.49 4.73 -19.47
CA GLU A 128 -9.95 4.88 -20.84
C GLU A 128 -10.22 6.37 -21.16
N LYS A 129 -10.90 7.08 -20.24
CA LYS A 129 -11.14 8.50 -20.39
C LYS A 129 -9.85 9.30 -20.41
N SER A 130 -8.90 8.95 -19.54
CA SER A 130 -7.60 9.64 -19.48
C SER A 130 -6.76 9.44 -20.74
N ILE A 131 -6.90 8.28 -21.42
CA ILE A 131 -6.27 8.01 -22.71
C ILE A 131 -6.92 8.85 -23.81
N VAL A 132 -8.25 8.90 -23.84
CA VAL A 132 -8.99 9.73 -24.80
C VAL A 132 -8.64 11.22 -24.65
N ASP A 133 -8.51 11.69 -23.41
CA ASP A 133 -8.13 13.07 -23.09
C ASP A 133 -6.63 13.37 -23.34
N GLY A 134 -5.84 12.36 -23.72
CA GLY A 134 -4.39 12.51 -23.99
C GLY A 134 -3.54 12.70 -22.72
N VAL A 135 -4.07 12.43 -21.55
CA VAL A 135 -3.36 12.51 -20.26
C VAL A 135 -2.50 11.26 -20.03
N ASN A 136 -3.03 10.10 -20.35
CA ASN A 136 -2.32 8.83 -20.34
C ASN A 136 -2.17 8.26 -21.76
N VAL A 137 -1.21 7.36 -21.90
CA VAL A 137 -0.99 6.60 -23.14
C VAL A 137 -1.66 5.24 -23.03
N ASP A 138 -2.16 4.74 -24.16
CA ASP A 138 -2.65 3.36 -24.22
C ASP A 138 -1.51 2.36 -24.03
N CYS A 139 -1.83 1.23 -23.44
CA CYS A 139 -0.87 0.17 -23.21
C CYS A 139 -1.35 -1.14 -23.85
N ARG A 140 -0.40 -1.86 -24.45
CA ARG A 140 -0.64 -3.22 -24.94
C ARG A 140 -0.03 -4.21 -23.97
N VAL A 141 -0.87 -5.07 -23.41
CA VAL A 141 -0.43 -6.11 -22.48
C VAL A 141 -0.09 -7.38 -23.28
N TYR A 142 1.18 -7.76 -23.26
CA TYR A 142 1.65 -9.02 -23.82
C TYR A 142 1.88 -10.02 -22.70
N ARG A 143 1.32 -11.21 -22.86
CA ARG A 143 1.57 -12.32 -21.95
C ARG A 143 2.51 -13.32 -22.64
N ILE A 144 3.74 -13.38 -22.19
CA ILE A 144 4.70 -14.36 -22.65
C ILE A 144 4.40 -15.68 -21.97
N LYS A 145 3.99 -16.69 -22.77
CA LYS A 145 3.72 -18.05 -22.31
C LYS A 145 4.91 -18.94 -22.67
N THR A 146 5.43 -19.63 -21.68
CA THR A 146 6.42 -20.69 -21.88
C THR A 146 5.83 -22.01 -21.39
N GLN A 147 6.37 -23.13 -21.83
CA GLN A 147 5.92 -24.45 -21.36
C GLN A 147 5.96 -24.53 -19.83
N VAL A 148 6.99 -23.98 -19.20
CA VAL A 148 7.14 -23.96 -17.73
C VAL A 148 6.10 -23.07 -17.05
N THR A 149 5.73 -21.94 -17.66
CA THR A 149 4.69 -21.05 -17.09
C THR A 149 3.28 -21.61 -17.23
N GLU A 150 3.04 -22.53 -18.17
CA GLU A 150 1.72 -23.16 -18.36
C GLU A 150 1.57 -24.46 -17.58
N SER A 151 2.60 -25.31 -17.62
CA SER A 151 2.52 -26.69 -17.12
C SER A 151 3.36 -26.96 -15.87
N GLY A 152 4.19 -25.99 -15.42
CA GLY A 152 5.21 -26.25 -14.42
C GLY A 152 6.44 -26.93 -15.02
N GLY A 153 7.26 -27.54 -14.18
CA GLY A 153 8.47 -28.22 -14.61
C GLY A 153 8.94 -29.24 -13.59
N ALA A 154 10.16 -29.74 -13.78
CA ALA A 154 10.78 -30.67 -12.88
C ALA A 154 12.27 -30.33 -12.67
N ILE A 155 12.78 -30.65 -11.49
CA ILE A 155 14.20 -30.76 -11.18
C ILE A 155 14.51 -32.25 -11.22
N LEU A 156 15.32 -32.68 -12.19
CA LEU A 156 15.58 -34.09 -12.38
C LEU A 156 16.53 -34.66 -11.30
N GLU A 157 16.43 -35.97 -11.07
CA GLU A 157 17.39 -36.65 -10.21
C GLU A 157 18.82 -36.42 -10.68
N GLY A 158 19.73 -36.10 -9.78
CA GLY A 158 21.12 -35.76 -10.08
C GLY A 158 21.34 -34.31 -10.55
N GLU A 159 20.30 -33.56 -10.85
CA GLU A 159 20.40 -32.15 -11.26
C GLU A 159 20.85 -31.26 -10.08
N LYS A 160 21.76 -30.34 -10.37
CA LYS A 160 22.25 -29.36 -9.38
C LYS A 160 21.27 -28.18 -9.29
N PHE A 161 20.84 -27.85 -8.10
CA PHE A 161 20.06 -26.66 -7.82
C PHE A 161 20.63 -25.90 -6.63
N LYS A 162 20.28 -24.61 -6.54
CA LYS A 162 20.64 -23.75 -5.41
C LYS A 162 19.42 -23.62 -4.49
N GLU A 163 19.64 -23.87 -3.21
CA GLU A 163 18.64 -23.62 -2.17
C GLU A 163 19.05 -22.40 -1.39
N GLU A 164 18.17 -21.43 -1.28
CA GLU A 164 18.37 -20.21 -0.51
C GLU A 164 17.47 -20.23 0.73
N THR A 165 18.05 -19.96 1.89
CA THR A 165 17.31 -19.88 3.14
C THR A 165 16.67 -18.51 3.27
N LYS A 166 15.33 -18.45 3.32
CA LYS A 166 14.53 -17.22 3.29
C LYS A 166 14.93 -16.16 4.33
N TYR A 167 15.36 -16.59 5.51
CA TYR A 167 15.68 -15.67 6.63
C TYR A 167 17.14 -15.25 6.71
N THR A 168 18.06 -16.06 6.21
CA THR A 168 19.51 -15.81 6.32
C THR A 168 20.16 -15.45 5.00
N GLY A 169 19.47 -15.68 3.87
CA GLY A 169 20.05 -15.51 2.53
C GLY A 169 21.17 -16.52 2.21
N GLU A 170 21.39 -17.54 3.07
CA GLU A 170 22.45 -18.53 2.86
C GLU A 170 22.11 -19.41 1.65
N VAL A 171 23.00 -19.46 0.67
CA VAL A 171 22.83 -20.23 -0.56
C VAL A 171 23.68 -21.51 -0.50
N LYS A 172 23.02 -22.66 -0.61
CA LYS A 172 23.69 -23.99 -0.68
C LYS A 172 23.39 -24.64 -2.03
N THR A 173 24.44 -25.17 -2.69
CA THR A 173 24.25 -25.98 -3.88
C THR A 173 24.04 -27.44 -3.48
N LYS A 174 22.95 -28.02 -3.95
CA LYS A 174 22.58 -29.42 -3.68
C LYS A 174 22.34 -30.17 -5.00
N ASN A 175 22.53 -31.49 -4.96
CA ASN A 175 22.09 -32.36 -6.03
C ASN A 175 20.69 -32.92 -5.65
N SER A 176 19.78 -32.97 -6.58
CA SER A 176 18.48 -33.62 -6.34
C SER A 176 18.68 -35.12 -6.18
N LYS A 177 18.14 -35.68 -5.12
CA LYS A 177 18.19 -37.12 -4.84
C LYS A 177 17.09 -37.88 -5.58
N GLU A 178 16.09 -37.17 -6.07
CA GLU A 178 14.90 -37.69 -6.77
C GLU A 178 14.37 -36.62 -7.72
N THR A 179 13.59 -37.00 -8.70
CA THR A 179 12.90 -36.04 -9.59
C THR A 179 11.79 -35.35 -8.83
N LYS A 180 11.88 -34.02 -8.71
CA LYS A 180 10.88 -33.16 -8.04
C LYS A 180 10.11 -32.36 -9.08
N PHE A 181 8.80 -32.53 -9.11
CA PHE A 181 7.91 -31.74 -9.97
C PHE A 181 7.46 -30.48 -9.22
N TYR A 182 7.33 -29.39 -9.95
CA TYR A 182 6.77 -28.14 -9.45
C TYR A 182 5.71 -27.59 -10.40
N THR A 183 4.71 -26.93 -9.81
CA THR A 183 3.60 -26.36 -10.53
C THR A 183 3.93 -24.94 -11.03
N ASN A 184 3.13 -24.41 -11.94
CA ASN A 184 3.22 -23.02 -12.37
C ASN A 184 2.98 -22.00 -11.23
N LYS A 185 2.24 -22.41 -10.17
CA LYS A 185 2.00 -21.54 -8.98
C LYS A 185 3.22 -21.38 -8.09
N GLU A 186 4.14 -22.34 -8.13
CA GLU A 186 5.39 -22.33 -7.35
C GLU A 186 6.51 -21.58 -8.07
N LEU A 187 6.38 -21.41 -9.41
CA LEU A 187 7.33 -20.68 -10.22
C LEU A 187 7.37 -19.19 -9.81
N ASN A 188 8.59 -18.67 -9.64
CA ASN A 188 8.88 -17.31 -9.16
C ASN A 188 8.37 -17.01 -7.74
N ARG A 189 8.01 -18.03 -6.97
CA ARG A 189 7.68 -17.95 -5.54
C ARG A 189 8.63 -18.76 -4.69
N SER A 190 8.54 -20.07 -4.80
CA SER A 190 9.41 -21.03 -4.12
C SER A 190 10.48 -21.63 -5.04
N ILE A 191 10.28 -21.57 -6.35
CA ILE A 191 11.22 -22.05 -7.36
C ILE A 191 11.48 -20.96 -8.40
N ILE A 192 12.76 -20.69 -8.63
CA ILE A 192 13.23 -19.76 -9.67
C ILE A 192 13.88 -20.56 -10.78
N ASN A 193 13.42 -20.37 -12.02
CA ASN A 193 14.03 -20.97 -13.21
C ASN A 193 14.76 -19.88 -14.03
N PRO A 194 16.10 -19.78 -13.90
CA PRO A 194 16.87 -18.74 -14.59
C PRO A 194 16.78 -18.81 -16.12
N ALA A 195 16.63 -20.00 -16.68
CA ALA A 195 16.51 -20.18 -18.13
C ALA A 195 15.18 -19.61 -18.65
N GLN A 196 14.09 -19.82 -17.92
CA GLN A 196 12.78 -19.25 -18.23
C GLN A 196 12.81 -17.71 -18.11
N ILE A 197 13.43 -17.16 -17.06
CA ILE A 197 13.56 -15.71 -16.89
C ILE A 197 14.38 -15.12 -18.04
N LYS A 198 15.51 -15.75 -18.40
CA LYS A 198 16.35 -15.29 -19.51
C LYS A 198 15.57 -15.30 -20.83
N LEU A 199 14.78 -16.34 -21.09
CA LEU A 199 13.95 -16.41 -22.29
C LEU A 199 12.95 -15.24 -22.33
N ILE A 200 12.24 -14.98 -21.25
CA ILE A 200 11.27 -13.86 -21.17
C ILE A 200 11.94 -12.50 -21.41
N LEU A 201 13.15 -12.30 -20.85
CA LEU A 201 13.86 -11.02 -20.99
C LEU A 201 14.49 -10.85 -22.38
N SER A 202 14.62 -11.90 -23.17
CA SER A 202 15.19 -11.86 -24.53
C SER A 202 14.12 -11.82 -25.64
N THR A 203 12.84 -11.89 -25.29
CA THR A 203 11.70 -11.80 -26.22
C THR A 203 11.22 -10.36 -26.34
#